data_e4264a773f40cb6bb7accf1e97ca4e31
#
_entry.id   e4264a773f40cb6bb7accf1e97ca4e31
#
_cell.length_a   1.000
_cell.length_b   1.000
_cell.length_c   1.000
_cell.angle_alpha   90.00
_cell.angle_beta   90.00
_cell.angle_gamma   90.00
#
_symmetry.space_group_name_H-M   'P 1'
#
loop_
_entity.id
_entity.type
_entity.pdbx_description
1 polymer ?
#
loop_
_entity_poly.entity_id
_entity_poly.type
_entity_poly.pdbx_seq_one_letter_code
_entity_poly.pdbx_strand_id
1 'polypeptide(L)'
;MSSFLVDFICNFDMTWYPFDIQTCFMNMSLEGNSDIFVDLLPGIIEYGGPIDLAQYYIRSYDIGRLDNVVAIQFSLGRRILSTFLTTYVPTLLLNIIALSTNYFKVLLPVCVAKCVIVF
;
A
#
# COMPACT_ATOMS: atom_id res chain seq x y z
N MET A 1 -20.77 1.05 25.95
CA MET A 1 -20.32 1.02 24.56
C MET A 1 -19.28 -0.09 24.44
N SER A 2 -19.56 -1.12 23.67
CA SER A 2 -18.59 -2.19 23.43
C SER A 2 -17.76 -1.81 22.21
N SER A 3 -16.45 -1.71 22.38
CA SER A 3 -15.51 -1.49 21.27
C SER A 3 -14.95 -2.84 20.84
N PHE A 4 -14.97 -3.11 19.56
CA PHE A 4 -14.39 -4.30 18.97
C PHE A 4 -13.18 -3.90 18.14
N LEU A 5 -12.09 -4.65 18.27
CA LEU A 5 -10.93 -4.55 17.39
C LEU A 5 -11.05 -5.68 16.37
N VAL A 6 -11.03 -5.34 15.11
CA VAL A 6 -11.12 -6.31 14.03
C VAL A 6 -9.94 -6.11 13.11
N ASP A 7 -9.15 -7.17 12.92
CA ASP A 7 -8.08 -7.20 11.94
C ASP A 7 -8.62 -7.86 10.66
N PHE A 8 -8.41 -7.22 9.52
CA PHE A 8 -8.79 -7.78 8.24
C PHE A 8 -7.64 -7.76 7.25
N ILE A 9 -7.60 -8.78 6.40
CA ILE A 9 -6.57 -8.94 5.38
C ILE A 9 -7.15 -8.52 4.04
N CYS A 10 -6.42 -7.66 3.34
CA CYS A 10 -6.76 -7.22 2.01
C CYS A 10 -5.78 -7.82 1.00
N ASN A 11 -6.31 -8.44 -0.05
CA ASN A 11 -5.51 -8.92 -1.16
C ASN A 11 -5.26 -7.78 -2.15
N PHE A 12 -4.00 -7.46 -2.36
CA PHE A 12 -3.59 -6.41 -3.29
C PHE A 12 -3.30 -6.97 -4.67
N ASP A 13 -3.86 -6.32 -5.69
CA ASP A 13 -3.53 -6.58 -7.08
C ASP A 13 -2.43 -5.62 -7.53
N MET A 14 -1.25 -6.18 -7.83
CA MET A 14 -0.06 -5.43 -8.22
C MET A 14 0.14 -5.36 -9.74
N THR A 15 -0.86 -5.72 -10.54
CA THR A 15 -0.76 -5.78 -12.00
C THR A 15 -0.32 -4.46 -12.62
N TRP A 16 -0.78 -3.34 -12.06
CA TRP A 16 -0.49 -1.99 -12.54
C TRP A 16 0.50 -1.22 -11.68
N TYR A 17 1.36 -1.92 -10.94
CA TYR A 17 2.38 -1.28 -10.13
C TYR A 17 3.27 -0.32 -10.97
N PRO A 18 3.59 0.91 -10.54
CA PRO A 18 3.25 1.57 -9.28
C PRO A 18 1.97 2.42 -9.32
N PHE A 19 1.16 2.32 -10.36
CA PHE A 19 -0.05 3.12 -10.57
C PHE A 19 -1.32 2.39 -10.11
N ASP A 20 -1.18 1.46 -9.20
CA ASP A 20 -2.24 0.62 -8.70
C ASP A 20 -3.16 1.36 -7.72
N ILE A 21 -4.44 1.06 -7.83
CA ILE A 21 -5.48 1.47 -6.86
C ILE A 21 -6.01 0.19 -6.24
N GLN A 22 -5.90 0.09 -4.93
CA GLN A 22 -6.34 -1.09 -4.20
C GLN A 22 -7.73 -0.87 -3.61
N THR A 23 -8.58 -1.85 -3.78
CA THR A 23 -9.93 -1.83 -3.22
C THR A 23 -10.08 -2.96 -2.23
N CYS A 24 -10.35 -2.60 -0.98
CA CYS A 24 -10.52 -3.53 0.12
C CYS A 24 -11.97 -3.56 0.57
N PHE A 25 -12.50 -4.75 0.78
CA PHE A 25 -13.85 -4.96 1.27
C PHE A 25 -13.80 -5.56 2.67
N MET A 26 -14.56 -4.99 3.57
CA MET A 26 -14.81 -5.56 4.90
C MET A 26 -16.30 -5.88 5.00
N ASN A 27 -16.61 -7.15 5.10
CA ASN A 27 -17.98 -7.60 5.25
C ASN A 27 -18.26 -7.91 6.71
N MET A 28 -19.26 -7.28 7.29
CA MET A 28 -19.74 -7.55 8.64
C MET A 28 -21.11 -8.18 8.56
N SER A 29 -21.25 -9.38 9.12
CA SER A 29 -22.53 -10.08 9.28
C SER A 29 -22.76 -10.38 10.74
N LEU A 30 -24.01 -10.34 11.15
CA LEU A 30 -24.42 -10.84 12.46
C LEU A 30 -24.77 -12.32 12.31
N GLU A 31 -23.98 -13.16 12.96
CA GLU A 31 -24.28 -14.58 13.10
C GLU A 31 -24.92 -14.80 14.48
N GLY A 32 -26.22 -15.02 14.51
CA GLY A 32 -26.95 -15.18 15.76
C GLY A 32 -28.13 -16.12 15.60
N ASN A 33 -28.55 -16.75 16.71
CA ASN A 33 -29.74 -17.60 16.79
C ASN A 33 -30.96 -16.83 16.29
N SER A 34 -31.77 -17.50 15.51
CA SER A 34 -32.96 -17.04 14.79
C SER A 34 -34.06 -16.34 15.60
N ASP A 35 -33.90 -16.21 16.92
CA ASP A 35 -34.93 -15.67 17.81
C ASP A 35 -34.72 -14.19 18.18
N ILE A 36 -33.59 -13.57 17.75
CA ILE A 36 -33.34 -12.17 18.01
C ILE A 36 -33.25 -11.44 16.65
N PHE A 37 -34.31 -10.71 16.33
CA PHE A 37 -34.33 -9.80 15.16
C PHE A 37 -33.43 -8.59 15.43
N VAL A 38 -32.13 -8.76 15.22
CA VAL A 38 -31.19 -7.65 15.23
C VAL A 38 -30.86 -7.31 13.79
N ASP A 39 -31.23 -6.12 13.38
CA ASP A 39 -30.95 -5.61 12.03
C ASP A 39 -29.73 -4.71 12.08
N LEU A 40 -28.75 -4.99 11.20
CA LEU A 40 -27.59 -4.12 11.02
C LEU A 40 -27.99 -2.90 10.19
N LEU A 41 -28.03 -1.75 10.82
CA LEU A 41 -28.25 -0.49 10.12
C LEU A 41 -26.89 0.12 9.76
N PRO A 42 -26.66 0.50 8.51
CA PRO A 42 -25.45 1.24 8.15
C PRO A 42 -25.49 2.60 8.86
N GLY A 43 -24.50 2.81 9.71
CA GLY A 43 -24.27 4.08 10.39
C GLY A 43 -23.35 5.00 9.59
N ILE A 44 -22.96 6.10 10.19
CA ILE A 44 -21.92 6.98 9.64
C ILE A 44 -20.58 6.39 10.03
N ILE A 45 -19.69 6.16 9.05
CA ILE A 45 -18.31 5.81 9.34
C ILE A 45 -17.57 7.09 9.67
N GLU A 46 -16.99 7.15 10.85
CA GLU A 46 -16.02 8.15 11.22
C GLU A 46 -14.63 7.50 11.24
N TYR A 47 -13.82 7.82 10.26
CA TYR A 47 -12.45 7.35 10.21
C TYR A 47 -11.56 8.26 11.04
N GLY A 48 -11.18 7.79 12.24
CA GLY A 48 -10.33 8.55 13.18
C GLY A 48 -8.82 8.34 13.00
N GLY A 49 -8.41 7.57 11.98
CA GLY A 49 -7.00 7.27 11.72
C GLY A 49 -6.30 8.27 10.79
N PRO A 50 -4.99 8.11 10.57
CA PRO A 50 -4.27 8.93 9.61
C PRO A 50 -4.73 8.60 8.18
N ILE A 51 -5.13 9.63 7.43
CA ILE A 51 -5.52 9.50 6.02
C ILE A 51 -4.32 9.10 5.17
N ASP A 52 -3.15 9.57 5.57
CA ASP A 52 -1.87 9.33 4.91
C ASP A 52 -1.13 8.17 5.58
N LEU A 53 -1.08 7.03 4.91
CA LEU A 53 -0.24 5.90 5.28
C LEU A 53 1.15 6.05 4.62
N ALA A 54 2.13 5.26 5.07
CA ALA A 54 3.49 5.35 4.58
C ALA A 54 3.61 5.20 3.05
N GLN A 55 2.87 4.26 2.46
CA GLN A 55 2.91 3.94 1.02
C GLN A 55 1.61 4.20 0.28
N TYR A 56 0.50 4.35 1.01
CA TYR A 56 -0.83 4.53 0.47
C TYR A 56 -1.52 5.74 1.11
N TYR A 57 -2.54 6.24 0.46
CA TYR A 57 -3.47 7.19 1.05
C TYR A 57 -4.90 6.69 0.84
N ILE A 58 -5.78 6.98 1.77
CA ILE A 58 -7.19 6.62 1.65
C ILE A 58 -7.84 7.61 0.70
N ARG A 59 -8.32 7.11 -0.44
CA ARG A 59 -8.96 7.92 -1.47
C ARG A 59 -10.45 8.12 -1.17
N SER A 60 -11.11 7.05 -0.82
CA SER A 60 -12.53 7.04 -0.50
C SER A 60 -12.89 5.84 0.34
N TYR A 61 -13.94 5.94 1.09
CA TYR A 61 -14.60 4.83 1.75
C TYR A 61 -16.10 4.93 1.50
N ASP A 62 -16.73 3.79 1.32
CA ASP A 62 -18.15 3.69 1.05
C ASP A 62 -18.76 2.55 1.87
N ILE A 63 -20.04 2.71 2.21
CA ILE A 63 -20.78 1.69 2.96
C ILE A 63 -21.90 1.18 2.06
N GLY A 64 -21.86 -0.11 1.77
CA GLY A 64 -22.94 -0.82 1.12
C GLY A 64 -23.65 -1.72 2.11
N ARG A 65 -24.95 -1.88 1.95
CA ARG A 65 -25.74 -2.91 2.63
C ARG A 65 -26.26 -3.89 1.59
N LEU A 66 -26.04 -5.16 1.84
CA LEU A 66 -26.61 -6.23 1.05
C LEU A 66 -27.26 -7.23 2.03
N ASP A 67 -28.61 -7.24 2.07
CA ASP A 67 -29.41 -8.04 3.01
C ASP A 67 -29.00 -7.80 4.47
N ASN A 68 -28.46 -8.82 5.14
CA ASN A 68 -27.99 -8.78 6.52
C ASN A 68 -26.48 -8.54 6.67
N VAL A 69 -25.80 -8.16 5.58
CA VAL A 69 -24.36 -7.90 5.56
C VAL A 69 -24.13 -6.42 5.31
N VAL A 70 -23.33 -5.81 6.15
CA VAL A 70 -22.79 -4.45 5.92
C VAL A 70 -21.42 -4.60 5.33
N ALA A 71 -21.25 -4.14 4.10
CA ALA A 71 -19.98 -4.11 3.40
C ALA A 71 -19.38 -2.70 3.45
N ILE A 72 -18.17 -2.60 3.95
CA ILE A 72 -17.38 -1.36 3.93
C ILE A 72 -16.32 -1.52 2.87
N GLN A 73 -16.29 -0.62 1.92
CA GLN A 73 -15.31 -0.58 0.85
C GLN A 73 -14.33 0.56 1.10
N PHE A 74 -13.04 0.23 1.13
CA PHE A 74 -11.97 1.22 1.17
C PHE A 74 -11.23 1.23 -0.16
N SER A 75 -11.01 2.42 -0.71
CA SER A 75 -10.19 2.62 -1.89
C SER A 75 -8.89 3.29 -1.47
N LEU A 76 -7.78 2.60 -1.72
CA LEU A 76 -6.44 3.02 -1.35
C LEU A 76 -5.66 3.39 -2.62
N GLY A 77 -5.17 4.62 -2.70
CA GLY A 77 -4.27 5.06 -3.76
C GLY A 77 -2.82 4.98 -3.30
N ARG A 78 -1.92 4.51 -4.17
CA ARG A 78 -0.49 4.45 -3.87
C ARG A 78 0.16 5.83 -4.00
N ARG A 79 1.05 6.15 -3.08
CA ARG A 79 1.91 7.35 -3.16
C ARG A 79 3.04 7.12 -4.16
N ILE A 80 2.78 7.44 -5.41
CA ILE A 80 3.72 7.22 -6.52
C ILE A 80 5.05 7.93 -6.28
N LEU A 81 5.01 9.17 -5.80
CA LEU A 81 6.23 9.96 -5.53
C LEU A 81 7.14 9.29 -4.49
N SER A 82 6.56 8.76 -3.40
CA SER A 82 7.33 8.04 -2.37
C SER A 82 7.98 6.79 -2.95
N THR A 83 7.24 5.99 -3.71
CA THR A 83 7.76 4.78 -4.36
C THR A 83 8.84 5.11 -5.37
N PHE A 84 8.66 6.20 -6.13
CA PHE A 84 9.65 6.65 -7.10
C PHE A 84 10.97 7.04 -6.43
N LEU A 85 10.90 7.86 -5.38
CA LEU A 85 12.08 8.33 -4.66
C LEU A 85 12.80 7.19 -3.92
N THR A 86 12.09 6.23 -3.38
CA THR A 86 12.70 5.15 -2.58
C THR A 86 13.26 4.01 -3.44
N THR A 87 12.72 3.77 -4.62
CA THR A 87 13.09 2.61 -5.45
C THR A 87 13.86 3.02 -6.70
N TYR A 88 13.34 3.98 -7.47
CA TYR A 88 13.91 4.31 -8.77
C TYR A 88 15.14 5.20 -8.67
N VAL A 89 15.17 6.18 -7.76
CA VAL A 89 16.31 7.08 -7.61
C VAL A 89 17.59 6.35 -7.20
N PRO A 90 17.58 5.47 -6.16
CA PRO A 90 18.77 4.70 -5.80
C PRO A 90 19.25 3.79 -6.94
N THR A 91 18.32 3.13 -7.62
CA THR A 91 18.63 2.22 -8.74
C THR A 91 19.28 2.99 -9.91
N LEU A 92 18.75 4.16 -10.23
CA LEU A 92 19.27 5.00 -11.29
C LEU A 92 20.66 5.53 -10.96
N LEU A 93 20.92 5.93 -9.71
CA LEU A 93 22.25 6.32 -9.24
C LEU A 93 23.25 5.17 -9.36
N LEU A 94 22.88 3.96 -8.95
CA LEU A 94 23.74 2.79 -9.10
C LEU A 94 24.07 2.49 -10.56
N ASN A 95 23.11 2.63 -11.46
CA ASN A 95 23.34 2.47 -12.90
C ASN A 95 24.29 3.53 -13.45
N ILE A 96 24.15 4.79 -13.06
CA ILE A 96 25.07 5.87 -13.46
C ILE A 96 26.48 5.58 -12.97
N ILE A 97 26.64 5.16 -11.71
CA ILE A 97 27.96 4.80 -11.16
C ILE A 97 28.56 3.62 -11.93
N ALA A 98 27.79 2.58 -12.21
CA ALA A 98 28.24 1.42 -12.98
C ALA A 98 28.68 1.77 -14.39
N LEU A 99 27.95 2.64 -15.08
CA LEU A 99 28.35 3.16 -16.39
C LEU A 99 29.60 4.02 -16.30
N SER A 100 29.69 4.89 -15.32
CA SER A 100 30.85 5.76 -15.11
C SER A 100 32.12 4.93 -14.86
N THR A 101 32.06 3.86 -14.07
CA THR A 101 33.20 2.98 -13.84
C THR A 101 33.70 2.30 -15.11
N ASN A 102 32.84 2.00 -16.06
CA ASN A 102 33.24 1.46 -17.36
C ASN A 102 34.01 2.51 -18.20
N TYR A 103 33.60 3.77 -18.17
CA TYR A 103 34.33 4.85 -18.84
C TYR A 103 35.67 5.10 -18.17
N PHE A 104 35.75 5.14 -16.85
CA PHE A 104 36.99 5.36 -16.11
C PHE A 104 37.98 4.19 -16.21
N LYS A 105 37.49 2.93 -16.39
CA LYS A 105 38.37 1.79 -16.68
C LYS A 105 39.19 1.94 -17.96
N VAL A 106 38.67 2.68 -18.93
CA VAL A 106 39.38 2.96 -20.18
C VAL A 106 40.42 4.08 -19.99
N LEU A 107 40.18 5.04 -19.07
CA LEU A 107 41.04 6.20 -18.86
C LEU A 107 42.07 6.06 -17.72
N LEU A 108 41.78 5.21 -16.69
CA LEU A 108 42.65 5.05 -15.52
C LEU A 108 42.66 3.59 -15.04
N PRO A 109 43.50 2.74 -15.65
CA PRO A 109 43.41 1.27 -15.36
C PRO A 109 43.91 0.84 -13.98
N VAL A 110 44.48 1.75 -13.16
CA VAL A 110 45.16 1.32 -11.92
C VAL A 110 44.54 1.85 -10.63
N CYS A 111 43.90 3.00 -10.61
CA CYS A 111 43.35 3.54 -9.35
C CYS A 111 41.95 3.08 -8.99
N VAL A 112 41.09 2.83 -9.96
CA VAL A 112 39.69 2.53 -9.71
C VAL A 112 39.48 1.05 -9.30
N ALA A 113 40.32 0.15 -9.79
CA ALA A 113 40.26 -1.27 -9.41
C ALA A 113 40.54 -1.55 -7.92
N LYS A 114 41.26 -0.68 -7.23
CA LYS A 114 41.55 -0.83 -5.79
C LYS A 114 40.47 -0.27 -4.88
N CYS A 115 39.69 0.72 -5.32
CA CYS A 115 38.61 1.27 -4.49
C CYS A 115 37.29 0.48 -4.56
N VAL A 116 37.05 -0.27 -5.63
CA VAL A 116 35.80 -1.07 -5.79
C VAL A 116 35.87 -2.42 -5.05
N ILE A 117 37.07 -2.84 -4.65
CA ILE A 117 37.26 -4.14 -3.93
C ILE A 117 37.11 -3.99 -2.40
N VAL A 118 36.97 -2.77 -1.87
CA VAL A 118 36.90 -2.51 -0.42
C VAL A 118 35.47 -2.25 0.08
N PHE A 119 34.46 -2.37 -0.79
CA PHE A 119 33.05 -2.32 -0.39
C PHE A 119 32.37 -3.67 -0.59
#